data_9b52624c1ff9ca628b70d52ca1ba8020
#
_entry.id   9b52624c1ff9ca628b70d52ca1ba8020
#
_cell.length_a   1.000
_cell.length_b   1.000
_cell.length_c   1.000
_cell.angle_alpha   90.00
_cell.angle_beta   90.00
_cell.angle_gamma   90.00
#
_symmetry.space_group_name_H-M   'P 1'
#
loop_
_entity.id
_entity.type
_entity.pdbx_description
1 polymer ?
#
loop_
_entity_poly.entity_id
_entity_poly.type
_entity_poly.pdbx_seq_one_letter_code
_entity_poly.pdbx_strand_id
1 'polypeptide(L)'
;MDTRVAVLVDCDNTTPEILEHALRVVAQFGRVVLRRGYGNQSTLGSKWQEALVRLAFTPCLQYQYAAGKNTADIALALDALEAMFDGRADTFCVVTSDSDFAYLCRKLRERGATVHIVGEAKTPEALRNASDQFFEWVKPAVEQPVEGVHADGKVLKPEPSKTETLKSVVKRRPKSLVDAVSLLAADTPDGKVSMGLLGAYLKRADPSFSPQVYGHSGLLNMVKTYDLLVPQQELGGHWSVRLVEIKSAAPESSSGECN
;
A
#
# COMPACT_ATOMS: atom_id res chain seq x y z
N MET A 1 16.98 11.04 11.83
CA MET A 1 15.58 11.13 12.33
C MET A 1 14.68 10.53 11.26
N ASP A 2 13.68 9.76 11.64
CA ASP A 2 12.73 9.25 10.64
C ASP A 2 11.89 10.39 10.07
N THR A 3 11.75 10.45 8.74
CA THR A 3 10.88 11.39 8.05
C THR A 3 9.44 11.26 8.54
N ARG A 4 8.79 12.38 8.84
CA ARG A 4 7.39 12.41 9.30
C ARG A 4 6.46 12.58 8.11
N VAL A 5 5.53 11.65 7.95
CA VAL A 5 4.61 11.60 6.80
C VAL A 5 3.19 11.93 7.25
N ALA A 6 2.54 12.88 6.58
CA ALA A 6 1.11 13.11 6.65
C ALA A 6 0.39 12.38 5.50
N VAL A 7 -0.65 11.61 5.82
CA VAL A 7 -1.52 10.97 4.81
C VAL A 7 -2.89 11.62 4.87
N LEU A 8 -3.25 12.31 3.80
CA LEU A 8 -4.48 13.08 3.65
C LEU A 8 -5.30 12.51 2.50
N VAL A 9 -6.51 12.08 2.78
CA VAL A 9 -7.34 11.29 1.85
C VAL A 9 -8.58 12.07 1.47
N ASP A 10 -8.76 12.27 0.19
CA ASP A 10 -9.98 12.76 -0.42
C ASP A 10 -10.96 11.59 -0.58
N CYS A 11 -11.88 11.45 0.37
CA CYS A 11 -12.83 10.34 0.40
C CYS A 11 -13.99 10.53 -0.60
N ASP A 12 -14.24 11.76 -1.04
CA ASP A 12 -15.33 12.05 -1.99
C ASP A 12 -14.95 11.59 -3.41
N ASN A 13 -13.65 11.60 -3.76
CA ASN A 13 -13.14 11.28 -5.08
C ASN A 13 -12.33 9.97 -5.16
N THR A 14 -12.30 9.17 -4.08
CA THR A 14 -11.57 7.89 -4.03
C THR A 14 -12.42 6.77 -3.41
N THR A 15 -11.84 5.57 -3.26
CA THR A 15 -12.49 4.42 -2.64
C THR A 15 -11.71 3.90 -1.45
N PRO A 16 -12.37 3.30 -0.42
CA PRO A 16 -11.69 2.86 0.81
C PRO A 16 -10.53 1.89 0.60
N GLU A 17 -10.58 1.09 -0.46
CA GLU A 17 -9.57 0.07 -0.77
C GLU A 17 -8.19 0.67 -1.08
N ILE A 18 -8.15 1.96 -1.50
CA ILE A 18 -6.89 2.66 -1.78
C ILE A 18 -6.05 2.91 -0.52
N LEU A 19 -6.67 2.93 0.68
CA LEU A 19 -5.99 3.26 1.93
C LEU A 19 -4.85 2.31 2.26
N GLU A 20 -5.06 1.00 2.10
CA GLU A 20 -4.01 0.01 2.37
C GLU A 20 -2.84 0.16 1.40
N HIS A 21 -3.14 0.47 0.13
CA HIS A 21 -2.11 0.77 -0.85
C HIS A 21 -1.32 2.02 -0.47
N ALA A 22 -2.02 3.11 -0.12
CA ALA A 22 -1.39 4.35 0.31
C ALA A 22 -0.49 4.14 1.53
N LEU A 23 -0.93 3.40 2.55
CA LEU A 23 -0.12 3.10 3.73
C LEU A 23 1.12 2.25 3.37
N ARG A 24 1.01 1.30 2.44
CA ARG A 24 2.17 0.54 1.94
C ARG A 24 3.16 1.44 1.21
N VAL A 25 2.66 2.33 0.35
CA VAL A 25 3.51 3.30 -0.34
C VAL A 25 4.27 4.18 0.64
N VAL A 26 3.59 4.82 1.59
CA VAL A 26 4.24 5.77 2.51
C VAL A 26 5.18 5.11 3.51
N ALA A 27 5.00 3.81 3.80
CA ALA A 27 5.87 3.07 4.70
C ALA A 27 7.35 3.02 4.25
N GLN A 28 7.62 3.22 2.97
CA GLN A 28 9.00 3.31 2.46
C GLN A 28 9.67 4.65 2.76
N PHE A 29 8.90 5.73 2.91
CA PHE A 29 9.42 7.08 3.07
C PHE A 29 9.64 7.50 4.52
N GLY A 30 8.83 7.00 5.45
CA GLY A 30 8.97 7.40 6.84
C GLY A 30 7.86 6.91 7.76
N ARG A 31 7.76 7.56 8.92
CA ARG A 31 6.74 7.28 9.93
C ARG A 31 5.51 8.14 9.69
N VAL A 32 4.35 7.52 9.55
CA VAL A 32 3.08 8.25 9.42
C VAL A 32 2.70 8.87 10.78
N VAL A 33 2.65 10.19 10.82
CA VAL A 33 2.32 10.99 12.02
C VAL A 33 0.92 11.57 11.97
N LEU A 34 0.35 11.72 10.78
CA LEU A 34 -0.97 12.27 10.55
C LEU A 34 -1.74 11.40 9.57
N ARG A 35 -2.94 10.96 9.94
CA ARG A 35 -3.84 10.17 9.11
C ARG A 35 -5.22 10.81 9.16
N ARG A 36 -5.67 11.43 8.07
CA ARG A 36 -6.97 12.11 7.98
C ARG A 36 -7.69 11.75 6.70
N GLY A 37 -9.00 11.47 6.80
CA GLY A 37 -9.89 11.26 5.65
C GLY A 37 -10.97 12.33 5.61
N TYR A 38 -11.06 13.05 4.50
CA TYR A 38 -11.97 14.18 4.30
C TYR A 38 -13.13 13.77 3.42
N GLY A 39 -14.32 14.17 3.79
CA GLY A 39 -15.51 13.88 3.00
C GLY A 39 -16.78 14.41 3.66
N ASN A 40 -17.87 14.32 2.92
CA ASN A 40 -19.19 14.70 3.42
C ASN A 40 -19.85 13.53 4.21
N GLN A 41 -21.01 13.80 4.82
CA GLN A 41 -21.73 12.82 5.65
C GLN A 41 -22.13 11.57 4.89
N SER A 42 -22.49 11.69 3.60
CA SER A 42 -22.89 10.53 2.80
C SER A 42 -21.69 9.65 2.41
N THR A 43 -20.56 10.26 2.18
CA THR A 43 -19.31 9.54 1.84
C THR A 43 -18.69 8.87 3.06
N LEU A 44 -18.51 9.60 4.16
CA LEU A 44 -17.85 9.07 5.36
C LEU A 44 -18.71 8.09 6.15
N GLY A 45 -20.02 8.04 5.90
CA GLY A 45 -20.89 6.98 6.40
C GLY A 45 -20.64 5.65 5.67
N SER A 46 -20.96 4.53 6.29
CA SER A 46 -20.86 3.17 5.71
C SER A 46 -19.43 2.68 5.40
N LYS A 47 -19.07 2.44 4.15
CA LYS A 47 -17.80 1.79 3.74
C LYS A 47 -16.53 2.53 4.21
N TRP A 48 -16.53 3.86 4.15
CA TRP A 48 -15.40 4.67 4.61
C TRP A 48 -15.22 4.60 6.12
N GLN A 49 -16.33 4.59 6.89
CA GLN A 49 -16.28 4.50 8.36
C GLN A 49 -15.50 3.27 8.81
N GLU A 50 -15.81 2.09 8.26
CA GLU A 50 -15.12 0.85 8.60
C GLU A 50 -13.62 0.91 8.29
N ALA A 51 -13.27 1.37 7.09
CA ALA A 51 -11.88 1.45 6.65
C ALA A 51 -11.06 2.47 7.46
N LEU A 52 -11.62 3.66 7.75
CA LEU A 52 -10.96 4.69 8.53
C LEU A 52 -10.70 4.23 9.97
N VAL A 53 -11.71 3.59 10.61
CA VAL A 53 -11.55 3.05 11.97
C VAL A 53 -10.50 1.94 12.00
N ARG A 54 -10.58 0.97 11.10
CA ARG A 54 -9.66 -0.17 11.04
C ARG A 54 -8.21 0.26 10.82
N LEU A 55 -7.98 1.29 10.01
CA LEU A 55 -6.65 1.79 9.67
C LEU A 55 -6.20 3.01 10.51
N ALA A 56 -6.97 3.33 11.57
CA ALA A 56 -6.69 4.42 12.50
C ALA A 56 -6.55 5.79 11.81
N PHE A 57 -7.45 6.11 10.86
CA PHE A 57 -7.59 7.44 10.30
C PHE A 57 -8.61 8.26 11.09
N THR A 58 -8.35 9.55 11.24
CA THR A 58 -9.31 10.50 11.79
C THR A 58 -10.27 10.95 10.68
N PRO A 59 -11.58 10.72 10.81
CA PRO A 59 -12.55 11.26 9.86
C PRO A 59 -12.71 12.77 10.05
N CYS A 60 -12.58 13.53 8.97
CA CYS A 60 -12.77 14.98 8.91
C CYS A 60 -14.05 15.27 8.15
N LEU A 61 -15.18 15.15 8.86
CA LEU A 61 -16.51 15.37 8.29
C LEU A 61 -16.71 16.84 7.95
N GLN A 62 -17.10 17.11 6.70
CA GLN A 62 -17.48 18.43 6.24
C GLN A 62 -18.94 18.45 5.80
N TYR A 63 -19.71 19.43 6.31
CA TYR A 63 -21.05 19.66 5.84
C TYR A 63 -21.02 20.49 4.55
N GLN A 64 -21.78 20.07 3.56
CA GLN A 64 -21.98 20.86 2.37
C GLN A 64 -23.01 21.96 2.65
N TYR A 65 -22.60 23.22 2.65
CA TYR A 65 -23.51 24.37 2.83
C TYR A 65 -24.42 24.62 1.63
N ALA A 66 -24.02 24.11 0.45
CA ALA A 66 -24.81 24.06 -0.77
C ALA A 66 -24.36 22.89 -1.64
N ALA A 67 -25.25 22.37 -2.47
CA ALA A 67 -24.91 21.25 -3.36
C ALA A 67 -23.74 21.61 -4.30
N GLY A 68 -22.79 20.69 -4.47
CA GLY A 68 -21.63 20.86 -5.36
C GLY A 68 -20.53 21.78 -4.81
N LYS A 69 -20.48 22.05 -3.50
CA LYS A 69 -19.38 22.81 -2.90
C LYS A 69 -18.29 21.87 -2.39
N ASN A 70 -17.04 22.21 -2.71
CA ASN A 70 -15.83 21.45 -2.39
C ASN A 70 -15.36 21.74 -0.96
N THR A 71 -16.23 21.57 0.04
CA THR A 71 -15.91 21.90 1.45
C THR A 71 -14.87 20.94 2.03
N ALA A 72 -14.90 19.67 1.62
CA ALA A 72 -13.94 18.67 2.03
C ALA A 72 -12.54 18.96 1.46
N ASP A 73 -12.46 19.37 0.19
CA ASP A 73 -11.22 19.72 -0.50
C ASP A 73 -10.54 20.93 0.15
N ILE A 74 -11.34 21.94 0.49
CA ILE A 74 -10.86 23.14 1.20
C ILE A 74 -10.32 22.75 2.57
N ALA A 75 -11.01 21.90 3.32
CA ALA A 75 -10.58 21.45 4.63
C ALA A 75 -9.26 20.65 4.53
N LEU A 76 -9.14 19.73 3.57
CA LEU A 76 -7.92 19.00 3.30
C LEU A 76 -6.75 19.95 3.00
N ALA A 77 -6.98 20.93 2.12
CA ALA A 77 -5.93 21.89 1.73
C ALA A 77 -5.46 22.75 2.91
N LEU A 78 -6.40 23.24 3.74
CA LEU A 78 -6.07 24.04 4.93
C LEU A 78 -5.29 23.20 5.97
N ASP A 79 -5.75 22.00 6.25
CA ASP A 79 -5.09 21.11 7.22
C ASP A 79 -3.68 20.70 6.76
N ALA A 80 -3.49 20.50 5.44
CA ALA A 80 -2.17 20.23 4.87
C ALA A 80 -1.21 21.39 5.09
N LEU A 81 -1.65 22.62 4.79
CA LEU A 81 -0.85 23.83 4.99
C LEU A 81 -0.57 24.08 6.47
N GLU A 82 -1.56 23.93 7.34
CA GLU A 82 -1.38 24.03 8.79
C GLU A 82 -0.33 23.04 9.29
N ALA A 83 -0.46 21.76 8.92
CA ALA A 83 0.48 20.72 9.34
C ALA A 83 1.92 21.00 8.84
N MET A 84 2.06 21.60 7.66
CA MET A 84 3.35 22.04 7.12
C MET A 84 3.91 23.22 7.91
N PHE A 85 3.12 24.27 8.15
CA PHE A 85 3.58 25.46 8.89
C PHE A 85 3.94 25.16 10.34
N ASP A 86 3.19 24.26 10.98
CA ASP A 86 3.48 23.78 12.33
C ASP A 86 4.68 22.82 12.37
N GLY A 87 5.26 22.48 11.24
CA GLY A 87 6.34 21.51 11.16
C GLY A 87 5.93 20.12 11.66
N ARG A 88 4.66 19.72 11.51
CA ARG A 88 4.16 18.40 11.96
C ARG A 88 4.55 17.28 11.03
N ALA A 89 4.72 17.57 9.74
CA ALA A 89 5.14 16.60 8.72
C ALA A 89 6.14 17.23 7.76
N ASP A 90 7.03 16.40 7.23
CA ASP A 90 8.04 16.78 6.24
C ASP A 90 7.66 16.29 4.84
N THR A 91 6.85 15.22 4.80
CA THR A 91 6.34 14.58 3.59
C THR A 91 4.82 14.51 3.65
N PHE A 92 4.17 14.83 2.55
CA PHE A 92 2.71 14.80 2.39
C PHE A 92 2.33 13.79 1.32
N CYS A 93 1.55 12.79 1.69
CA CYS A 93 0.91 11.87 0.77
C CYS A 93 -0.56 12.28 0.61
N VAL A 94 -0.92 12.83 -0.56
CA VAL A 94 -2.29 13.18 -0.90
C VAL A 94 -2.89 12.04 -1.71
N VAL A 95 -3.97 11.46 -1.19
CA VAL A 95 -4.67 10.35 -1.83
C VAL A 95 -5.90 10.91 -2.55
N THR A 96 -5.77 11.15 -3.84
CA THR A 96 -6.80 11.75 -4.69
C THR A 96 -6.52 11.52 -6.17
N SER A 97 -7.55 11.67 -7.02
CA SER A 97 -7.42 11.75 -8.47
C SER A 97 -7.92 13.08 -9.02
N ASP A 98 -8.22 14.05 -8.14
CA ASP A 98 -8.76 15.36 -8.51
C ASP A 98 -7.63 16.36 -8.77
N SER A 99 -7.64 16.96 -9.97
CA SER A 99 -6.66 17.96 -10.41
C SER A 99 -6.68 19.27 -9.62
N ASP A 100 -7.75 19.56 -8.88
CA ASP A 100 -7.87 20.78 -8.10
C ASP A 100 -6.82 20.86 -6.99
N PHE A 101 -6.32 19.70 -6.54
CA PHE A 101 -5.22 19.62 -5.59
C PHE A 101 -3.83 19.92 -6.18
N ALA A 102 -3.68 20.06 -7.50
CA ALA A 102 -2.38 20.36 -8.12
C ALA A 102 -1.77 21.67 -7.59
N TYR A 103 -2.59 22.68 -7.28
CA TYR A 103 -2.11 23.93 -6.71
C TYR A 103 -1.61 23.73 -5.27
N LEU A 104 -2.31 22.97 -4.45
CA LEU A 104 -1.86 22.61 -3.10
C LEU A 104 -0.52 21.90 -3.13
N CYS A 105 -0.38 20.88 -3.98
CA CYS A 105 0.86 20.10 -4.11
C CYS A 105 2.05 20.99 -4.47
N ARG A 106 1.89 21.91 -5.44
CA ARG A 106 2.92 22.88 -5.78
C ARG A 106 3.29 23.80 -4.61
N LYS A 107 2.27 24.27 -3.85
CA LYS A 107 2.50 25.13 -2.69
C LYS A 107 3.27 24.45 -1.57
N LEU A 108 3.00 23.18 -1.31
CA LEU A 108 3.75 22.39 -0.34
C LEU A 108 5.21 22.23 -0.79
N ARG A 109 5.44 21.89 -2.08
CA ARG A 109 6.79 21.73 -2.66
C ARG A 109 7.59 23.04 -2.67
N GLU A 110 6.96 24.17 -3.04
CA GLU A 110 7.59 25.51 -3.02
C GLU A 110 8.12 25.86 -1.61
N ARG A 111 7.57 25.24 -0.56
CA ARG A 111 7.99 25.44 0.83
C ARG A 111 8.92 24.35 1.36
N GLY A 112 9.38 23.47 0.49
CA GLY A 112 10.38 22.46 0.81
C GLY A 112 9.80 21.14 1.35
N ALA A 113 8.47 20.97 1.36
CA ALA A 113 7.88 19.68 1.67
C ALA A 113 8.00 18.72 0.49
N THR A 114 8.20 17.43 0.78
CA THR A 114 8.09 16.37 -0.23
C THR A 114 6.63 15.99 -0.42
N VAL A 115 6.17 15.88 -1.65
CA VAL A 115 4.77 15.57 -1.97
C VAL A 115 4.67 14.31 -2.82
N HIS A 116 3.92 13.33 -2.31
CA HIS A 116 3.55 12.12 -3.04
C HIS A 116 2.06 12.11 -3.30
N ILE A 117 1.65 11.61 -4.45
CA ILE A 117 0.25 11.41 -4.79
C ILE A 117 0.02 9.92 -4.99
N VAL A 118 -1.04 9.42 -4.37
CA VAL A 118 -1.60 8.09 -4.64
C VAL A 118 -2.96 8.29 -5.30
N GLY A 119 -3.11 7.81 -6.54
CA GLY A 119 -4.33 8.02 -7.32
C GLY A 119 -4.59 6.91 -8.32
N GLU A 120 -5.74 6.95 -8.97
CA GLU A 120 -6.13 5.99 -10.01
C GLU A 120 -5.44 6.31 -11.36
N ALA A 121 -5.49 5.36 -12.30
CA ALA A 121 -4.95 5.52 -13.66
C ALA A 121 -5.51 6.75 -14.40
N LYS A 122 -6.75 7.14 -14.10
CA LYS A 122 -7.42 8.33 -14.68
C LYS A 122 -6.90 9.68 -14.17
N THR A 123 -6.01 9.69 -13.16
CA THR A 123 -5.47 10.92 -12.57
C THR A 123 -4.82 11.81 -13.63
N PRO A 124 -5.25 13.08 -13.77
CA PRO A 124 -4.74 13.99 -14.78
C PRO A 124 -3.23 14.25 -14.64
N GLU A 125 -2.56 14.43 -15.77
CA GLU A 125 -1.11 14.68 -15.83
C GLU A 125 -0.69 15.93 -15.03
N ALA A 126 -1.53 16.97 -15.02
CA ALA A 126 -1.28 18.18 -14.25
C ALA A 126 -1.10 17.90 -12.74
N LEU A 127 -1.89 16.97 -12.17
CA LEU A 127 -1.76 16.56 -10.78
C LEU A 127 -0.53 15.68 -10.59
N ARG A 128 -0.29 14.72 -11.50
CA ARG A 128 0.90 13.85 -11.44
C ARG A 128 2.19 14.68 -11.43
N ASN A 129 2.30 15.66 -12.31
CA ASN A 129 3.46 16.55 -12.43
C ASN A 129 3.59 17.56 -11.27
N ALA A 130 2.54 17.78 -10.50
CA ALA A 130 2.58 18.63 -9.32
C ALA A 130 3.22 17.94 -8.09
N SER A 131 3.43 16.63 -8.13
CA SER A 131 4.06 15.84 -7.07
C SER A 131 5.54 15.57 -7.33
N ASP A 132 6.26 15.11 -6.32
CA ASP A 132 7.61 14.58 -6.47
C ASP A 132 7.55 13.13 -6.98
N GLN A 133 6.53 12.37 -6.56
CA GLN A 133 6.27 11.02 -7.06
C GLN A 133 4.76 10.75 -7.11
N PHE A 134 4.34 10.06 -8.15
CA PHE A 134 2.96 9.56 -8.33
C PHE A 134 2.95 8.05 -8.26
N PHE A 135 2.04 7.51 -7.44
CA PHE A 135 1.83 6.08 -7.28
C PHE A 135 0.44 5.71 -7.77
N GLU A 136 0.39 4.95 -8.84
CA GLU A 136 -0.86 4.49 -9.41
C GLU A 136 -1.45 3.37 -8.56
N TRP A 137 -2.71 3.54 -8.16
CA TRP A 137 -3.49 2.48 -7.56
C TRP A 137 -4.37 1.80 -8.61
N VAL A 138 -4.18 0.50 -8.73
CA VAL A 138 -5.01 -0.34 -9.58
C VAL A 138 -5.92 -1.15 -8.66
N LYS A 139 -7.23 -1.04 -8.88
CA LYS A 139 -8.19 -1.82 -8.10
C LYS A 139 -7.92 -3.31 -8.29
N PRO A 140 -7.71 -4.09 -7.20
CA PRO A 140 -7.53 -5.53 -7.32
C PRO A 140 -8.74 -6.13 -8.04
N ALA A 141 -8.49 -6.92 -9.08
CA ALA A 141 -9.55 -7.72 -9.70
C ALA A 141 -10.12 -8.62 -8.61
N VAL A 142 -11.45 -8.58 -8.42
CA VAL A 142 -12.14 -9.53 -7.54
C VAL A 142 -11.96 -10.89 -8.20
N GLU A 143 -11.07 -11.73 -7.64
CA GLU A 143 -11.03 -13.15 -7.99
C GLU A 143 -12.42 -13.70 -7.62
N GLN A 144 -13.28 -13.88 -8.61
CA GLN A 144 -14.53 -14.63 -8.43
C GLN A 144 -14.11 -16.03 -7.96
N PRO A 145 -14.71 -16.55 -6.87
CA PRO A 145 -14.50 -17.95 -6.53
C PRO A 145 -14.88 -18.78 -7.76
N VAL A 146 -13.95 -19.55 -8.28
CA VAL A 146 -14.29 -20.60 -9.27
C VAL A 146 -15.23 -21.54 -8.53
N GLU A 147 -16.52 -21.46 -8.81
CA GLU A 147 -17.49 -22.46 -8.37
C GLU A 147 -17.07 -23.78 -8.98
N GLY A 148 -16.37 -24.58 -8.16
CA GLY A 148 -16.13 -25.97 -8.45
C GLY A 148 -17.48 -26.68 -8.46
N VAL A 149 -17.83 -27.24 -9.61
CA VAL A 149 -18.96 -28.14 -9.81
C VAL A 149 -18.86 -29.29 -8.80
N HIS A 150 -19.71 -29.29 -7.78
CA HIS A 150 -19.94 -30.45 -6.92
C HIS A 150 -21.25 -31.11 -7.31
N ALA A 151 -21.10 -32.29 -7.89
CA ALA A 151 -22.17 -33.30 -7.92
C ALA A 151 -22.24 -34.01 -6.55
N ASP A 152 -23.47 -34.21 -6.10
CA ASP A 152 -23.98 -35.19 -5.10
C ASP A 152 -23.60 -35.11 -3.61
N GLY A 153 -24.60 -34.64 -2.88
CA GLY A 153 -25.30 -35.16 -1.70
C GLY A 153 -24.59 -35.97 -0.61
N LYS A 154 -24.45 -35.40 0.59
CA LYS A 154 -24.93 -35.98 1.85
C LYS A 154 -24.61 -35.08 3.04
N VAL A 155 -25.68 -34.66 3.73
CA VAL A 155 -25.62 -33.95 5.02
C VAL A 155 -25.22 -34.94 6.11
N LEU A 156 -24.14 -34.67 6.86
CA LEU A 156 -23.88 -35.24 8.16
C LEU A 156 -23.38 -34.16 9.10
N LYS A 157 -24.12 -33.92 10.18
CA LYS A 157 -23.72 -33.08 11.32
C LYS A 157 -22.51 -33.69 12.01
N PRO A 158 -21.57 -32.92 12.54
CA PRO A 158 -20.63 -33.39 13.54
C PRO A 158 -20.99 -32.83 14.94
N GLU A 159 -21.09 -33.71 15.90
CA GLU A 159 -21.05 -33.46 17.34
C GLU A 159 -19.62 -33.08 17.79
N PRO A 160 -19.48 -32.41 18.97
CA PRO A 160 -18.17 -31.89 19.40
C PRO A 160 -17.36 -32.94 20.15
N SER A 161 -16.20 -33.31 19.69
CA SER A 161 -15.21 -34.03 20.47
C SER A 161 -14.01 -33.17 20.79
N LYS A 162 -13.74 -32.98 22.08
CA LYS A 162 -12.50 -32.43 22.64
C LYS A 162 -11.36 -33.37 22.33
N THR A 163 -10.33 -32.86 21.69
CA THR A 163 -8.98 -33.44 21.81
C THR A 163 -7.98 -32.30 21.53
N GLU A 164 -7.25 -31.90 22.56
CA GLU A 164 -6.06 -31.06 22.44
C GLU A 164 -5.01 -31.84 21.68
N THR A 165 -4.70 -31.39 20.46
CA THR A 165 -3.56 -31.87 19.72
C THR A 165 -2.74 -30.64 19.31
N LEU A 166 -1.48 -30.61 19.69
CA LEU A 166 -0.46 -29.65 19.29
C LEU A 166 -0.62 -29.31 17.80
N LYS A 167 -1.18 -28.13 17.50
CA LYS A 167 -1.31 -27.64 16.14
C LYS A 167 0.07 -27.32 15.63
N SER A 168 0.59 -28.12 14.70
CA SER A 168 1.68 -27.75 13.84
C SER A 168 1.29 -26.41 13.19
N VAL A 169 2.05 -25.34 13.48
CA VAL A 169 1.80 -24.01 12.96
C VAL A 169 1.99 -24.07 11.44
N VAL A 170 0.89 -24.03 10.71
CA VAL A 170 0.93 -24.00 9.24
C VAL A 170 1.63 -22.70 8.81
N LYS A 171 2.80 -22.83 8.17
CA LYS A 171 3.56 -21.69 7.65
C LYS A 171 2.73 -20.98 6.60
N ARG A 172 2.39 -19.71 6.85
CA ARG A 172 1.63 -18.87 5.93
C ARG A 172 2.59 -17.96 5.16
N ARG A 173 2.28 -17.74 3.89
CA ARG A 173 3.07 -16.91 2.96
C ARG A 173 2.22 -15.70 2.50
N PRO A 174 2.21 -14.58 3.24
CA PRO A 174 1.45 -13.40 2.81
C PRO A 174 2.04 -12.81 1.53
N LYS A 175 1.17 -12.48 0.56
CA LYS A 175 1.55 -11.83 -0.71
C LYS A 175 2.25 -10.49 -0.48
N SER A 176 1.89 -9.78 0.59
CA SER A 176 2.48 -8.49 0.97
C SER A 176 4.01 -8.51 1.12
N LEU A 177 4.62 -9.66 1.38
CA LEU A 177 6.08 -9.76 1.45
C LEU A 177 6.73 -9.64 0.05
N VAL A 178 6.14 -10.28 -0.95
CA VAL A 178 6.62 -10.20 -2.36
C VAL A 178 6.41 -8.79 -2.88
N ASP A 179 5.24 -8.20 -2.62
CA ASP A 179 4.90 -6.82 -3.01
C ASP A 179 5.88 -5.82 -2.38
N ALA A 180 6.25 -6.02 -1.11
CA ALA A 180 7.23 -5.19 -0.40
C ALA A 180 8.61 -5.26 -1.05
N VAL A 181 9.07 -6.47 -1.40
CA VAL A 181 10.37 -6.65 -2.08
C VAL A 181 10.33 -6.02 -3.47
N SER A 182 9.23 -6.20 -4.22
CA SER A 182 9.06 -5.60 -5.55
C SER A 182 9.14 -4.08 -5.51
N LEU A 183 8.42 -3.47 -4.56
CA LEU A 183 8.38 -2.02 -4.39
C LEU A 183 9.75 -1.45 -4.00
N LEU A 184 10.41 -2.05 -3.01
CA LEU A 184 11.72 -1.59 -2.54
C LEU A 184 12.85 -1.86 -3.54
N ALA A 185 12.74 -2.92 -4.33
CA ALA A 185 13.72 -3.26 -5.37
C ALA A 185 13.70 -2.28 -6.54
N ALA A 186 12.55 -1.65 -6.83
CA ALA A 186 12.41 -0.67 -7.89
C ALA A 186 13.29 0.58 -7.68
N ASP A 187 13.55 0.94 -6.42
CA ASP A 187 14.37 2.11 -6.04
C ASP A 187 15.87 1.77 -5.90
N THR A 188 16.27 0.50 -6.10
CA THR A 188 17.67 0.08 -5.96
C THR A 188 18.29 -0.24 -7.33
N PRO A 189 19.51 0.23 -7.65
CA PRO A 189 20.16 -0.03 -8.94
C PRO A 189 20.35 -1.53 -9.24
N ASP A 190 20.56 -2.33 -8.20
CA ASP A 190 20.85 -3.76 -8.29
C ASP A 190 19.60 -4.64 -8.12
N GLY A 191 18.42 -4.05 -7.94
CA GLY A 191 17.19 -4.77 -7.61
C GLY A 191 17.26 -5.58 -6.29
N LYS A 192 18.22 -5.23 -5.41
CA LYS A 192 18.44 -5.91 -4.13
C LYS A 192 17.93 -5.08 -2.95
N VAL A 193 17.26 -5.73 -2.03
CA VAL A 193 16.72 -5.11 -0.81
C VAL A 193 17.40 -5.73 0.41
N SER A 194 18.01 -4.91 1.28
CA SER A 194 18.57 -5.41 2.52
C SER A 194 17.48 -5.93 3.46
N MET A 195 17.77 -7.01 4.21
CA MET A 195 16.81 -7.59 5.16
C MET A 195 16.43 -6.61 6.28
N GLY A 196 17.32 -5.66 6.63
CA GLY A 196 17.04 -4.60 7.58
C GLY A 196 16.01 -3.60 7.05
N LEU A 197 16.19 -3.15 5.80
CA LEU A 197 15.25 -2.25 5.13
C LEU A 197 13.88 -2.92 4.95
N LEU A 198 13.86 -4.17 4.48
CA LEU A 198 12.62 -4.94 4.33
C LEU A 198 11.89 -5.08 5.68
N GLY A 199 12.59 -5.41 6.76
CA GLY A 199 12.00 -5.52 8.09
C GLY A 199 11.45 -4.21 8.63
N ALA A 200 12.16 -3.11 8.43
CA ALA A 200 11.71 -1.76 8.80
C ALA A 200 10.48 -1.34 8.00
N TYR A 201 10.46 -1.62 6.70
CA TYR A 201 9.32 -1.36 5.83
C TYR A 201 8.07 -2.15 6.29
N LEU A 202 8.20 -3.47 6.48
CA LEU A 202 7.08 -4.32 6.87
C LEU A 202 6.45 -3.88 8.19
N LYS A 203 7.27 -3.48 9.18
CA LYS A 203 6.77 -2.94 10.46
C LYS A 203 6.11 -1.58 10.34
N ARG A 204 6.54 -0.74 9.39
CA ARG A 204 5.89 0.57 9.13
C ARG A 204 4.57 0.40 8.41
N ALA A 205 4.51 -0.51 7.44
CA ALA A 205 3.28 -0.83 6.68
C ALA A 205 2.23 -1.52 7.57
N ASP A 206 2.68 -2.45 8.42
CA ASP A 206 1.83 -3.18 9.38
C ASP A 206 2.56 -3.29 10.72
N PRO A 207 2.20 -2.46 11.72
CA PRO A 207 2.81 -2.51 13.05
C PRO A 207 2.64 -3.85 13.77
N SER A 208 1.65 -4.66 13.40
CA SER A 208 1.41 -6.00 13.94
C SER A 208 2.24 -7.09 13.26
N PHE A 209 2.95 -6.75 12.17
CA PHE A 209 3.74 -7.71 11.43
C PHE A 209 4.83 -8.34 12.28
N SER A 210 4.78 -9.66 12.38
CA SER A 210 5.84 -10.48 12.99
C SER A 210 5.93 -11.82 12.25
N PRO A 211 7.12 -12.24 11.83
CA PRO A 211 7.30 -13.55 11.18
C PRO A 211 6.73 -14.72 11.99
N GLN A 212 6.71 -14.59 13.32
CA GLN A 212 6.17 -15.60 14.24
C GLN A 212 4.66 -15.81 14.08
N VAL A 213 3.90 -14.73 13.79
CA VAL A 213 2.46 -14.79 13.51
C VAL A 213 2.16 -15.65 12.28
N TYR A 214 3.12 -15.70 11.35
CA TYR A 214 3.05 -16.52 10.12
C TYR A 214 3.74 -17.87 10.25
N GLY A 215 4.17 -18.26 11.47
CA GLY A 215 4.80 -19.56 11.75
C GLY A 215 6.28 -19.66 11.39
N HIS A 216 6.98 -18.52 11.25
CA HIS A 216 8.39 -18.47 10.93
C HIS A 216 9.22 -17.97 12.12
N SER A 217 10.42 -18.51 12.34
CA SER A 217 11.31 -18.11 13.44
C SER A 217 11.95 -16.72 13.23
N GLY A 218 11.90 -16.18 12.01
CA GLY A 218 12.47 -14.88 11.66
C GLY A 218 12.23 -14.53 10.21
N LEU A 219 12.47 -13.26 9.84
CA LEU A 219 12.19 -12.72 8.51
C LEU A 219 13.00 -13.45 7.42
N LEU A 220 14.29 -13.75 7.66
CA LEU A 220 15.13 -14.49 6.72
C LEU A 220 14.56 -15.89 6.44
N ASN A 221 14.13 -16.60 7.51
CA ASN A 221 13.55 -17.93 7.36
C ASN A 221 12.18 -17.88 6.67
N MET A 222 11.45 -16.80 6.83
CA MET A 222 10.21 -16.53 6.09
C MET A 222 10.49 -16.30 4.61
N VAL A 223 11.43 -15.43 4.24
CA VAL A 223 11.83 -15.14 2.86
C VAL A 223 12.28 -16.41 2.12
N LYS A 224 13.07 -17.27 2.77
CA LYS A 224 13.52 -18.54 2.18
C LYS A 224 12.41 -19.51 1.78
N THR A 225 11.17 -19.29 2.22
CA THR A 225 10.03 -20.13 1.86
C THR A 225 9.33 -19.69 0.57
N TYR A 226 9.71 -18.54 -0.01
CA TYR A 226 9.09 -18.01 -1.21
C TYR A 226 9.90 -18.38 -2.45
N ASP A 227 9.23 -18.94 -3.44
CA ASP A 227 9.85 -19.35 -4.70
C ASP A 227 10.21 -18.14 -5.60
N LEU A 228 9.57 -17.00 -5.36
CA LEU A 228 9.79 -15.73 -6.10
C LEU A 228 10.89 -14.86 -5.49
N LEU A 229 11.44 -15.24 -4.33
CA LEU A 229 12.43 -14.46 -3.59
C LEU A 229 13.74 -15.22 -3.45
N VAL A 230 14.84 -14.57 -3.80
CA VAL A 230 16.19 -15.14 -3.66
C VAL A 230 16.94 -14.38 -2.57
N PRO A 231 17.09 -14.94 -1.36
CA PRO A 231 17.96 -14.36 -0.35
C PRO A 231 19.42 -14.62 -0.71
N GLN A 232 20.26 -13.60 -0.60
CA GLN A 232 21.69 -13.64 -0.89
C GLN A 232 22.47 -13.07 0.29
N GLN A 233 23.56 -13.70 0.66
CA GLN A 233 24.50 -13.16 1.66
C GLN A 233 25.54 -12.29 0.95
N GLU A 234 25.65 -11.04 1.36
CA GLU A 234 26.60 -10.08 0.83
C GLU A 234 27.96 -10.16 1.55
N LEU A 235 29.00 -9.61 0.90
CA LEU A 235 30.32 -9.43 1.50
C LEU A 235 30.18 -8.58 2.78
N GLY A 236 30.48 -9.15 3.93
CA GLY A 236 30.27 -8.52 5.25
C GLY A 236 29.19 -9.17 6.11
N GLY A 237 28.59 -10.27 5.66
CA GLY A 237 27.66 -11.09 6.44
C GLY A 237 26.22 -10.59 6.47
N HIS A 238 25.92 -9.48 5.81
CA HIS A 238 24.56 -8.96 5.68
C HIS A 238 23.75 -9.76 4.66
N TRP A 239 22.43 -9.86 4.89
CA TRP A 239 21.53 -10.52 3.97
C TRP A 239 20.74 -9.51 3.15
N SER A 240 20.66 -9.76 1.86
CA SER A 240 19.78 -9.09 0.90
C SER A 240 18.80 -10.07 0.29
N VAL A 241 17.74 -9.56 -0.31
CA VAL A 241 16.74 -10.34 -1.06
C VAL A 241 16.47 -9.65 -2.38
N ARG A 242 16.26 -10.43 -3.44
CA ARG A 242 15.83 -9.96 -4.76
C ARG A 242 14.70 -10.81 -5.29
N LEU A 243 13.97 -10.30 -6.26
CA LEU A 243 13.01 -11.08 -7.02
C LEU A 243 13.71 -12.03 -7.99
N VAL A 244 13.09 -13.17 -8.25
CA VAL A 244 13.52 -14.06 -9.33
C VAL A 244 13.20 -13.37 -10.66
N GLU A 245 14.21 -13.17 -11.51
CA GLU A 245 13.99 -12.71 -12.88
C GLU A 245 13.29 -13.82 -13.68
N ILE A 246 12.02 -13.62 -14.00
CA ILE A 246 11.33 -14.46 -14.98
C ILE A 246 11.87 -14.02 -16.35
N LYS A 247 12.87 -14.74 -16.88
CA LYS A 247 13.26 -14.56 -18.29
C LYS A 247 12.02 -14.77 -19.15
N SER A 248 11.48 -13.68 -19.70
CA SER A 248 10.53 -13.78 -20.80
C SER A 248 11.26 -14.44 -21.95
N ALA A 249 10.81 -15.64 -22.35
CA ALA A 249 11.27 -16.28 -23.54
C ALA A 249 10.92 -15.36 -24.72
N ALA A 250 11.94 -14.78 -25.34
CA ALA A 250 11.79 -14.09 -26.61
C ALA A 250 11.33 -15.14 -27.65
N PRO A 251 10.36 -14.83 -28.52
CA PRO A 251 10.02 -15.72 -29.61
C PRO A 251 11.23 -15.79 -30.58
N GLU A 252 11.72 -16.97 -30.76
CA GLU A 252 12.71 -17.28 -31.80
C GLU A 252 12.15 -16.83 -33.16
N SER A 253 12.77 -15.82 -33.75
CA SER A 253 12.52 -15.47 -35.15
C SER A 253 13.12 -16.54 -36.03
N SER A 254 12.27 -17.40 -36.53
CA SER A 254 12.61 -18.32 -37.64
C SER A 254 12.88 -17.49 -38.91
N SER A 255 14.14 -17.27 -39.21
CA SER A 255 14.59 -16.86 -40.54
C SER A 255 14.43 -18.06 -41.47
N GLY A 256 13.32 -18.08 -42.20
CA GLY A 256 13.15 -18.94 -43.38
C GLY A 256 13.83 -18.30 -44.58
N GLU A 257 14.99 -18.81 -44.93
CA GLU A 257 15.55 -18.63 -46.26
C GLU A 257 14.57 -19.28 -47.26
N CYS A 258 14.16 -18.52 -48.25
CA CYS A 258 13.62 -19.04 -49.50
C CYS A 258 14.47 -18.52 -50.65
N ASN A 259 14.97 -19.49 -51.38
CA ASN A 259 15.63 -19.45 -52.66
C ASN A 259 14.85 -18.68 -53.74
#